data_bce3dbb75867a1a5faeee4c5b8757aec
#
_entry.id   bce3dbb75867a1a5faeee4c5b8757aec
#
_cell.length_a   1.000
_cell.length_b   1.000
_cell.length_c   1.000
_cell.angle_alpha   90.00
_cell.angle_beta   90.00
_cell.angle_gamma   90.00
#
_symmetry.space_group_name_H-M   'P 1'
#
loop_
_entity.id
_entity.type
_entity.pdbx_description
1 polymer ?
#
loop_
_entity_poly.entity_id
_entity_poly.type
_entity_poly.pdbx_seq_one_letter_code
_entity_poly.pdbx_strand_id
1 'polypeptide(L)'
;MTVVDVSFEVRCERLPRDYGYALYEALAGALDWLEDEASAGVHPLHGTAAADGELFLGRRARLMLRLTEERAERSLALAGARLALGSGLEVGAGKVRALMPYATVHSHFVNTGCADEAEFLARAAAELREAGLPERMISGKAHAMSTPEGELRGFSLLLHGLSPAQSLAVQARGLGQGRKIGCGIFVPHKSVVAVGAD
;
A
#
# COMPACT_ATOMS: atom_id res chain seq x y z
N MET A 1 -4.66 18.08 -7.62
CA MET A 1 -3.93 16.99 -8.32
C MET A 1 -4.71 15.70 -8.08
N THR A 2 -5.23 15.04 -9.13
CA THR A 2 -6.01 13.81 -9.01
C THR A 2 -5.07 12.63 -8.81
N VAL A 3 -5.39 11.76 -7.82
CA VAL A 3 -4.65 10.53 -7.54
C VAL A 3 -5.49 9.34 -7.99
N VAL A 4 -4.83 8.37 -8.62
CA VAL A 4 -5.45 7.17 -9.17
C VAL A 4 -4.64 5.93 -8.82
N ASP A 5 -5.24 4.76 -8.95
CA ASP A 5 -4.53 3.48 -8.90
C ASP A 5 -4.26 2.95 -10.31
N VAL A 6 -3.05 2.48 -10.55
CA VAL A 6 -2.71 1.72 -11.77
C VAL A 6 -2.53 0.26 -11.39
N SER A 7 -3.32 -0.62 -11.99
CA SER A 7 -3.34 -2.05 -11.67
C SER A 7 -2.77 -2.83 -12.85
N PHE A 8 -1.64 -3.52 -12.65
CA PHE A 8 -1.00 -4.38 -13.63
C PHE A 8 -1.27 -5.85 -13.33
N GLU A 9 -1.46 -6.64 -14.35
CA GLU A 9 -1.35 -8.08 -14.23
C GLU A 9 0.11 -8.45 -13.94
N VAL A 10 0.31 -9.44 -13.07
CA VAL A 10 1.68 -9.89 -12.78
C VAL A 10 1.76 -11.40 -12.72
N ARG A 11 2.93 -11.93 -13.08
CA ARG A 11 3.27 -13.34 -12.96
C ARG A 11 4.64 -13.47 -12.31
N CYS A 12 4.70 -14.28 -11.27
CA CYS A 12 5.94 -14.67 -10.61
C CYS A 12 5.66 -15.97 -9.87
N GLU A 13 6.55 -16.93 -9.98
CA GLU A 13 6.36 -18.20 -9.27
C GLU A 13 6.58 -18.03 -7.77
N ARG A 14 7.64 -17.34 -7.39
CA ARG A 14 8.06 -17.20 -6.00
C ARG A 14 8.63 -15.82 -5.73
N LEU A 15 8.28 -15.26 -4.59
CA LEU A 15 8.82 -14.03 -4.03
C LEU A 15 9.32 -14.29 -2.62
N PRO A 16 10.38 -13.61 -2.15
CA PRO A 16 10.67 -13.52 -0.73
C PRO A 16 9.44 -12.96 0.00
N ARG A 17 9.15 -13.44 1.20
CA ARG A 17 8.03 -12.90 2.00
C ARG A 17 8.23 -11.43 2.35
N ASP A 18 9.47 -11.05 2.62
CA ASP A 18 9.89 -9.66 2.87
C ASP A 18 10.41 -9.02 1.57
N TYR A 19 9.50 -8.77 0.63
CA TYR A 19 9.80 -8.27 -0.71
C TYR A 19 9.65 -6.75 -0.84
N GLY A 20 9.10 -6.05 0.15
CA GLY A 20 8.64 -4.66 0.00
C GLY A 20 9.72 -3.71 -0.52
N TYR A 21 10.91 -3.75 0.10
CA TYR A 21 12.03 -2.92 -0.33
C TYR A 21 12.60 -3.37 -1.70
N ALA A 22 12.77 -4.66 -1.91
CA ALA A 22 13.24 -5.19 -3.19
C ALA A 22 12.28 -4.90 -4.36
N LEU A 23 10.95 -4.89 -4.10
CA LEU A 23 9.97 -4.47 -5.09
C LEU A 23 10.14 -2.98 -5.46
N TYR A 24 10.36 -2.14 -4.44
CA TYR A 24 10.65 -0.72 -4.68
C TYR A 24 11.89 -0.51 -5.53
N GLU A 25 13.01 -1.18 -5.20
CA GLU A 25 14.26 -1.09 -5.99
C GLU A 25 14.05 -1.52 -7.45
N ALA A 26 13.36 -2.64 -7.66
CA ALA A 26 13.06 -3.14 -9.00
C ALA A 26 12.17 -2.18 -9.80
N LEU A 27 11.21 -1.51 -9.14
CA LEU A 27 10.38 -0.48 -9.75
C LEU A 27 11.14 0.82 -10.02
N ALA A 28 12.00 1.27 -9.11
CA ALA A 28 12.83 2.46 -9.28
C ALA A 28 13.84 2.28 -10.42
N GLY A 29 14.36 1.08 -10.60
CA GLY A 29 15.21 0.75 -11.76
C GLY A 29 14.45 0.76 -13.11
N ALA A 30 13.14 0.57 -13.10
CA ALA A 30 12.31 0.57 -14.30
C ALA A 30 11.58 1.92 -14.55
N LEU A 31 11.42 2.73 -13.51
CA LEU A 31 10.73 4.03 -13.53
C LEU A 31 11.66 5.09 -12.95
N ASP A 32 12.42 5.75 -13.79
CA ASP A 32 13.46 6.73 -13.45
C ASP A 32 12.99 7.92 -12.55
N TRP A 33 11.70 8.18 -12.54
CA TRP A 33 11.06 9.23 -11.78
C TRP A 33 10.50 8.76 -10.41
N LEU A 34 10.46 7.47 -10.13
CA LEU A 34 9.78 6.95 -8.94
C LEU A 34 10.45 7.37 -7.64
N GLU A 35 11.78 7.48 -7.64
CA GLU A 35 12.54 7.90 -6.48
C GLU A 35 12.20 9.33 -6.06
N ASP A 36 12.06 10.24 -7.03
CA ASP A 36 11.75 11.65 -6.80
C ASP A 36 10.26 11.93 -6.57
N GLU A 37 9.38 10.97 -6.85
CA GLU A 37 7.93 11.16 -6.72
C GLU A 37 7.47 10.89 -5.28
N ALA A 38 7.41 11.95 -4.45
CA ALA A 38 7.05 11.85 -3.04
C ALA A 38 5.63 11.30 -2.79
N SER A 39 4.70 11.53 -3.73
CA SER A 39 3.30 11.11 -3.59
C SER A 39 3.05 9.66 -4.02
N ALA A 40 4.03 9.01 -4.65
CA ALA A 40 3.88 7.64 -5.13
C ALA A 40 3.66 6.64 -3.98
N GLY A 41 2.79 5.68 -4.23
CA GLY A 41 2.55 4.56 -3.33
C GLY A 41 2.60 3.24 -4.09
N VAL A 42 3.23 2.23 -3.50
CA VAL A 42 3.25 0.87 -4.02
C VAL A 42 2.39 0.01 -3.10
N HIS A 43 1.35 -0.62 -3.63
CA HIS A 43 0.51 -1.49 -2.81
C HIS A 43 1.24 -2.80 -2.50
N PRO A 44 1.02 -3.38 -1.31
CA PRO A 44 1.49 -4.73 -1.03
C PRO A 44 0.93 -5.74 -2.03
N LEU A 45 1.78 -6.66 -2.48
CA LEU A 45 1.35 -7.80 -3.30
C LEU A 45 0.61 -8.82 -2.43
N HIS A 46 -0.52 -9.29 -2.91
CA HIS A 46 -1.28 -10.32 -2.22
C HIS A 46 -0.91 -11.70 -2.75
N GLY A 47 -0.49 -12.58 -1.86
CA GLY A 47 -0.12 -13.95 -2.15
C GLY A 47 -0.38 -14.88 -0.98
N THR A 48 -0.07 -16.16 -1.16
CA THR A 48 -0.16 -17.18 -0.12
C THR A 48 1.24 -17.46 0.44
N ALA A 49 1.41 -17.28 1.74
CA ALA A 49 2.68 -17.56 2.40
C ALA A 49 2.96 -19.07 2.42
N ALA A 50 4.19 -19.46 2.09
CA ALA A 50 4.71 -20.80 2.23
C ALA A 50 5.56 -20.94 3.49
N ALA A 51 5.82 -22.20 3.89
CA ALA A 51 6.54 -22.53 5.12
C ALA A 51 8.05 -22.14 5.07
N ASP A 52 8.60 -22.01 3.88
CA ASP A 52 10.02 -21.68 3.60
C ASP A 52 10.34 -20.18 3.56
N GLY A 53 9.40 -19.32 3.99
CA GLY A 53 9.59 -17.87 3.96
C GLY A 53 9.35 -17.25 2.59
N GLU A 54 8.77 -17.98 1.66
CA GLU A 54 8.38 -17.50 0.34
C GLU A 54 6.89 -17.10 0.28
N LEU A 55 6.55 -16.32 -0.74
CA LEU A 55 5.21 -15.91 -1.09
C LEU A 55 4.89 -16.40 -2.51
N PHE A 56 3.81 -17.16 -2.66
CA PHE A 56 3.29 -17.57 -3.96
C PHE A 56 2.24 -16.59 -4.45
N LEU A 57 2.43 -16.06 -5.65
CA LEU A 57 1.44 -15.20 -6.31
C LEU A 57 0.43 -16.05 -7.09
N GLY A 58 -0.84 -15.92 -6.74
CA GLY A 58 -1.91 -16.53 -7.52
C GLY A 58 -2.13 -15.81 -8.85
N ARG A 59 -2.85 -16.45 -9.78
CA ARG A 59 -3.19 -15.88 -11.12
C ARG A 59 -3.92 -14.54 -11.06
N ARG A 60 -4.52 -14.18 -9.92
CA ARG A 60 -5.23 -12.92 -9.70
C ARG A 60 -4.37 -11.85 -9.03
N ALA A 61 -3.10 -12.14 -8.76
CA ALA A 61 -2.21 -11.14 -8.18
C ALA A 61 -2.09 -9.93 -9.10
N ARG A 62 -1.97 -8.76 -8.49
CA ARG A 62 -1.83 -7.48 -9.20
C ARG A 62 -0.74 -6.66 -8.53
N LEU A 63 0.11 -6.08 -9.34
CA LEU A 63 0.93 -4.96 -8.92
C LEU A 63 0.08 -3.71 -9.05
N MET A 64 -0.07 -2.97 -7.94
CA MET A 64 -0.84 -1.73 -7.94
C MET A 64 0.05 -0.58 -7.50
N LEU A 65 0.01 0.50 -8.27
CA LEU A 65 0.71 1.75 -7.98
C LEU A 65 -0.32 2.84 -7.76
N ARG A 66 -0.20 3.61 -6.68
CA ARG A 66 -1.01 4.81 -6.43
C ARG A 66 -0.22 6.04 -6.81
N LEU A 67 -0.69 6.75 -7.79
CA LEU A 67 0.06 7.80 -8.50
C LEU A 67 -0.86 8.98 -8.82
N THR A 68 -0.26 10.13 -9.14
CA THR A 68 -0.97 11.19 -9.85
C THR A 68 -1.35 10.72 -11.27
N GLU A 69 -2.37 11.30 -11.88
CA GLU A 69 -2.80 10.94 -13.25
C GLU A 69 -1.65 11.02 -14.26
N GLU A 70 -0.83 12.05 -14.18
CA GLU A 70 0.35 12.23 -15.06
C GLU A 70 1.34 11.05 -14.92
N ARG A 71 1.67 10.69 -13.67
CA ARG A 71 2.58 9.56 -13.39
C ARG A 71 1.95 8.21 -13.71
N ALA A 72 0.62 8.11 -13.59
CA ALA A 72 -0.11 6.91 -13.95
C ALA A 72 0.04 6.57 -15.43
N GLU A 73 -0.10 7.55 -16.33
CA GLU A 73 0.11 7.36 -17.76
C GLU A 73 1.56 6.92 -18.06
N ARG A 74 2.55 7.58 -17.46
CA ARG A 74 3.96 7.21 -17.61
C ARG A 74 4.26 5.80 -17.09
N SER A 75 3.60 5.38 -16.02
CA SER A 75 3.80 4.05 -15.43
C SER A 75 3.33 2.92 -16.34
N LEU A 76 2.44 3.17 -17.29
CA LEU A 76 1.97 2.15 -18.25
C LEU A 76 3.11 1.57 -19.11
N ALA A 77 4.25 2.27 -19.21
CA ALA A 77 5.47 1.75 -19.85
C ALA A 77 6.04 0.50 -19.15
N LEU A 78 5.61 0.18 -17.91
CA LEU A 78 5.96 -1.09 -17.25
C LEU A 78 5.37 -2.33 -17.95
N ALA A 79 4.35 -2.17 -18.80
CA ALA A 79 3.73 -3.31 -19.48
C ALA A 79 4.76 -4.02 -20.38
N GLY A 80 4.94 -5.34 -20.16
CA GLY A 80 5.95 -6.15 -20.83
C GLY A 80 7.31 -6.19 -20.12
N ALA A 81 7.52 -5.41 -19.07
CA ALA A 81 8.75 -5.45 -18.31
C ALA A 81 8.87 -6.73 -17.47
N ARG A 82 10.11 -7.13 -17.20
CA ARG A 82 10.46 -8.16 -16.21
C ARG A 82 11.29 -7.52 -15.11
N LEU A 83 10.70 -7.36 -13.97
CA LEU A 83 11.35 -6.76 -12.80
C LEU A 83 12.25 -7.78 -12.10
N ALA A 84 13.41 -7.34 -11.60
CA ALA A 84 14.38 -8.18 -10.88
C ALA A 84 13.90 -8.44 -9.43
N LEU A 85 12.82 -9.21 -9.28
CA LEU A 85 12.22 -9.55 -8.00
C LEU A 85 11.89 -11.05 -7.95
N GLY A 86 12.38 -11.77 -6.96
CA GLY A 86 12.20 -13.21 -6.83
C GLY A 86 12.71 -13.97 -8.04
N SER A 87 11.90 -14.86 -8.61
CA SER A 87 12.22 -15.57 -9.86
C SER A 87 12.07 -14.70 -11.13
N GLY A 88 11.80 -13.42 -10.96
CA GLY A 88 11.48 -12.45 -12.01
C GLY A 88 10.00 -12.18 -12.08
N LEU A 89 9.59 -10.95 -11.72
CA LEU A 89 8.20 -10.51 -11.77
C LEU A 89 7.89 -9.98 -13.17
N GLU A 90 7.10 -10.72 -13.94
CA GLU A 90 6.62 -10.29 -15.25
C GLU A 90 5.43 -9.36 -15.08
N VAL A 91 5.48 -8.19 -15.72
CA VAL A 91 4.43 -7.17 -15.68
C VAL A 91 3.62 -7.22 -16.97
N GLY A 92 2.34 -7.51 -16.87
CA GLY A 92 1.41 -7.50 -17.98
C GLY A 92 0.74 -6.15 -18.20
N ALA A 93 -0.41 -6.15 -18.87
CA ALA A 93 -1.15 -4.93 -19.17
C ALA A 93 -1.58 -4.17 -17.91
N GLY A 94 -1.45 -2.84 -17.94
CA GLY A 94 -1.87 -1.93 -16.89
C GLY A 94 -3.24 -1.31 -17.18
N LYS A 95 -3.99 -1.01 -16.12
CA LYS A 95 -5.27 -0.28 -16.18
C LYS A 95 -5.31 0.80 -15.10
N VAL A 96 -5.63 2.02 -15.49
CA VAL A 96 -5.87 3.13 -14.57
C VAL A 96 -7.28 3.01 -13.98
N ARG A 97 -7.40 3.28 -12.69
CA ARG A 97 -8.67 3.23 -11.94
C ARG A 97 -8.75 4.43 -11.00
N ALA A 98 -9.88 5.11 -11.03
CA ALA A 98 -10.16 6.15 -10.05
C ALA A 98 -10.27 5.56 -8.63
N LEU A 99 -9.86 6.34 -7.63
CA LEU A 99 -10.13 6.00 -6.24
C LEU A 99 -11.63 6.09 -5.96
N MET A 100 -12.14 5.13 -5.21
CA MET A 100 -13.55 5.11 -4.80
C MET A 100 -13.66 5.41 -3.30
N PRO A 101 -14.62 6.27 -2.89
CA PRO A 101 -14.82 6.56 -1.49
C PRO A 101 -15.54 5.41 -0.76
N TYR A 102 -15.05 5.09 0.43
CA TYR A 102 -15.67 4.11 1.35
C TYR A 102 -15.64 4.67 2.76
N ALA A 103 -16.69 4.43 3.54
CA ALA A 103 -16.76 4.89 4.93
C ALA A 103 -15.70 4.24 5.84
N THR A 104 -15.16 3.10 5.41
CA THR A 104 -14.11 2.37 6.11
C THR A 104 -12.98 2.02 5.13
N VAL A 105 -11.74 2.34 5.51
CA VAL A 105 -10.54 2.01 4.77
C VAL A 105 -9.52 1.36 5.70
N HIS A 106 -8.64 0.54 5.15
CA HIS A 106 -7.66 -0.22 5.91
C HIS A 106 -6.29 -0.14 5.23
N SER A 107 -5.25 -0.01 6.03
CA SER A 107 -3.86 -0.22 5.61
C SER A 107 -3.30 -1.44 6.30
N HIS A 108 -2.69 -2.33 5.53
CA HIS A 108 -2.06 -3.54 6.06
C HIS A 108 -0.89 -3.23 6.97
N PHE A 109 -0.12 -2.21 6.66
CA PHE A 109 1.04 -1.79 7.43
C PHE A 109 1.16 -0.27 7.40
N VAL A 110 1.11 0.37 8.57
CA VAL A 110 1.41 1.78 8.76
C VAL A 110 2.64 1.89 9.66
N ASN A 111 3.65 2.61 9.20
CA ASN A 111 4.87 2.89 9.95
C ASN A 111 4.89 4.36 10.37
N THR A 112 4.77 4.62 11.66
CA THR A 112 4.91 5.95 12.27
C THR A 112 6.27 6.13 12.96
N GLY A 113 7.19 5.17 12.81
CA GLY A 113 8.46 5.14 13.53
C GLY A 113 8.36 4.59 14.96
N CYS A 114 7.21 4.02 15.36
CA CYS A 114 6.98 3.50 16.70
C CYS A 114 6.71 2.00 16.68
N ALA A 115 7.36 1.28 17.60
CA ALA A 115 7.14 -0.15 17.82
C ALA A 115 6.12 -0.43 18.94
N ASP A 116 5.87 0.53 19.83
CA ASP A 116 4.84 0.48 20.86
C ASP A 116 3.49 0.90 20.29
N GLU A 117 2.43 0.16 20.58
CA GLU A 117 1.10 0.38 20.01
C GLU A 117 0.47 1.69 20.49
N ALA A 118 0.66 2.05 21.75
CA ALA A 118 0.08 3.27 22.30
C ALA A 118 0.74 4.53 21.71
N GLU A 119 2.07 4.50 21.57
CA GLU A 119 2.81 5.56 20.89
C GLU A 119 2.48 5.64 19.40
N PHE A 120 2.35 4.50 18.74
CA PHE A 120 1.88 4.40 17.34
C PHE A 120 0.52 5.08 17.15
N LEU A 121 -0.46 4.74 17.99
CA LEU A 121 -1.80 5.34 17.92
C LEU A 121 -1.78 6.85 18.21
N ALA A 122 -0.97 7.30 19.15
CA ALA A 122 -0.83 8.73 19.46
C ALA A 122 -0.26 9.51 18.25
N ARG A 123 0.76 8.98 17.58
CA ARG A 123 1.32 9.59 16.36
C ARG A 123 0.37 9.55 15.19
N ALA A 124 -0.29 8.42 14.97
CA ALA A 124 -1.29 8.28 13.91
C ALA A 124 -2.45 9.29 14.11
N ALA A 125 -2.91 9.47 15.35
CA ALA A 125 -3.92 10.48 15.70
C ALA A 125 -3.44 11.90 15.39
N ALA A 126 -2.19 12.24 15.74
CA ALA A 126 -1.62 13.54 15.45
C ALA A 126 -1.55 13.82 13.94
N GLU A 127 -1.08 12.86 13.14
CA GLU A 127 -1.02 12.99 11.69
C GLU A 127 -2.42 13.13 11.05
N LEU A 128 -3.41 12.39 11.54
CA LEU A 128 -4.80 12.50 11.08
C LEU A 128 -5.37 13.89 11.41
N ARG A 129 -5.13 14.40 12.62
CA ARG A 129 -5.59 15.73 13.06
C ARG A 129 -4.97 16.84 12.21
N GLU A 130 -3.65 16.78 11.94
CA GLU A 130 -2.96 17.72 11.08
C GLU A 130 -3.52 17.70 9.65
N ALA A 131 -3.98 16.54 9.19
CA ALA A 131 -4.64 16.38 7.90
C ALA A 131 -6.12 16.81 7.87
N GLY A 132 -6.70 17.24 9.00
CA GLY A 132 -8.13 17.52 9.10
C GLY A 132 -9.02 16.28 8.97
N LEU A 133 -8.48 15.10 9.30
CA LEU A 133 -9.18 13.82 9.21
C LEU A 133 -9.63 13.35 10.59
N PRO A 134 -10.73 12.57 10.67
CA PRO A 134 -11.21 12.06 11.95
C PRO A 134 -10.25 10.99 12.51
N GLU A 135 -10.05 11.03 13.82
CA GLU A 135 -9.18 10.12 14.57
C GLU A 135 -9.87 8.78 14.92
N ARG A 136 -10.91 8.40 14.18
CA ARG A 136 -11.64 7.14 14.38
C ARG A 136 -10.88 6.00 13.74
N MET A 137 -10.08 5.31 14.55
CA MET A 137 -9.17 4.27 14.09
C MET A 137 -9.14 3.07 15.03
N ILE A 138 -8.76 1.93 14.48
CA ILE A 138 -8.53 0.68 15.19
C ILE A 138 -7.20 0.12 14.69
N SER A 139 -6.25 -0.06 15.61
CA SER A 139 -5.00 -0.79 15.32
C SER A 139 -5.27 -2.30 15.26
N GLY A 140 -4.44 -2.99 14.50
CA GLY A 140 -4.52 -4.45 14.39
C GLY A 140 -3.15 -5.10 14.58
N LYS A 141 -2.80 -6.03 13.72
CA LYS A 141 -1.56 -6.80 13.86
C LYS A 141 -0.32 -5.93 13.75
N ALA A 142 0.67 -6.22 14.57
CA ALA A 142 2.03 -5.72 14.40
C ALA A 142 2.68 -6.32 13.15
N HIS A 143 3.43 -5.52 12.44
CA HIS A 143 4.17 -5.88 11.24
C HIS A 143 5.60 -5.36 11.33
N ALA A 144 6.49 -6.04 10.65
CA ALA A 144 7.88 -5.63 10.46
C ALA A 144 8.28 -5.87 9.00
N MET A 145 9.23 -5.08 8.52
CA MET A 145 9.78 -5.15 7.17
C MET A 145 11.26 -4.76 7.22
N SER A 146 12.09 -5.53 6.54
CA SER A 146 13.52 -5.23 6.45
C SER A 146 13.80 -4.18 5.36
N THR A 147 14.69 -3.26 5.67
CA THR A 147 15.27 -2.30 4.73
C THR A 147 16.78 -2.23 4.93
N PRO A 148 17.56 -1.68 3.99
CA PRO A 148 18.99 -1.46 4.19
C PRO A 148 19.35 -0.62 5.42
N GLU A 149 18.45 0.26 5.84
CA GLU A 149 18.60 1.15 6.98
C GLU A 149 18.21 0.50 8.31
N GLY A 150 17.62 -0.70 8.26
CA GLY A 150 17.16 -1.43 9.43
C GLY A 150 15.73 -1.95 9.29
N GLU A 151 15.20 -2.48 10.38
CA GLU A 151 13.83 -3.01 10.42
C GLU A 151 12.83 -1.89 10.69
N LEU A 152 11.86 -1.72 9.80
CA LEU A 152 10.68 -0.89 10.03
C LEU A 152 9.64 -1.68 10.80
N ARG A 153 9.02 -1.04 11.81
CA ARG A 153 7.96 -1.62 12.62
C ARG A 153 6.72 -0.73 12.60
N GLY A 154 5.57 -1.34 12.74
CA GLY A 154 4.30 -0.64 12.80
C GLY A 154 3.13 -1.62 12.88
N PHE A 155 1.95 -1.13 12.57
CA PHE A 155 0.72 -1.89 12.76
C PHE A 155 -0.18 -1.78 11.54
N SER A 156 -1.06 -2.74 11.36
CA SER A 156 -2.21 -2.52 10.48
C SER A 156 -3.16 -1.51 11.12
N LEU A 157 -3.83 -0.71 10.30
CA LEU A 157 -4.69 0.36 10.78
C LEU A 157 -5.98 0.42 9.95
N LEU A 158 -7.10 0.45 10.65
CA LEU A 158 -8.42 0.65 10.07
C LEU A 158 -8.93 2.03 10.47
N LEU A 159 -9.40 2.82 9.50
CA LEU A 159 -10.09 4.09 9.71
C LEU A 159 -11.55 3.93 9.32
N HIS A 160 -12.46 4.44 10.15
CA HIS A 160 -13.91 4.26 9.92
C HIS A 160 -14.71 5.54 10.12
N GLY A 161 -15.96 5.52 9.64
CA GLY A 161 -16.86 6.66 9.74
C GLY A 161 -16.40 7.87 8.91
N LEU A 162 -15.72 7.63 7.81
CA LEU A 162 -15.22 8.65 6.90
C LEU A 162 -16.33 9.15 5.98
N SER A 163 -16.38 10.46 5.75
CA SER A 163 -17.13 11.01 4.62
C SER A 163 -16.46 10.66 3.29
N PRO A 164 -17.15 10.76 2.14
CA PRO A 164 -16.53 10.51 0.83
C PRO A 164 -15.26 11.32 0.58
N ALA A 165 -15.26 12.59 0.92
CA ALA A 165 -14.09 13.46 0.77
C ALA A 165 -12.93 13.03 1.68
N GLN A 166 -13.19 12.69 2.94
CA GLN A 166 -12.18 12.20 3.88
C GLN A 166 -11.58 10.87 3.44
N SER A 167 -12.42 9.96 2.92
CA SER A 167 -11.98 8.68 2.38
C SER A 167 -11.02 8.86 1.22
N LEU A 168 -11.34 9.70 0.25
CA LEU A 168 -10.45 9.99 -0.87
C LEU A 168 -9.16 10.69 -0.41
N ALA A 169 -9.26 11.62 0.53
CA ALA A 169 -8.09 12.33 1.06
C ALA A 169 -7.09 11.38 1.72
N VAL A 170 -7.55 10.47 2.60
CA VAL A 170 -6.66 9.51 3.25
C VAL A 170 -6.11 8.47 2.29
N GLN A 171 -6.88 8.02 1.31
CA GLN A 171 -6.39 7.12 0.29
C GLN A 171 -5.29 7.78 -0.57
N ALA A 172 -5.50 9.03 -0.99
CA ALA A 172 -4.53 9.78 -1.78
C ALA A 172 -3.24 10.09 -0.99
N ARG A 173 -3.38 10.60 0.24
CA ARG A 173 -2.25 11.01 1.08
C ARG A 173 -1.51 9.83 1.71
N GLY A 174 -2.24 8.82 2.22
CA GLY A 174 -1.71 7.79 3.12
C GLY A 174 -1.47 8.31 4.53
N LEU A 175 -0.79 7.50 5.37
CA LEU A 175 -0.40 7.83 6.73
C LEU A 175 0.95 7.18 7.05
N GLY A 176 1.79 7.89 7.82
CA GLY A 176 3.13 7.42 8.16
C GLY A 176 4.10 7.45 7.00
N GLN A 177 5.17 6.69 7.12
CA GLN A 177 6.30 6.67 6.21
C GLN A 177 6.35 5.36 5.39
N GLY A 178 7.13 5.35 4.30
CA GLY A 178 7.41 4.15 3.52
C GLY A 178 6.36 3.76 2.48
N ARG A 179 5.64 4.74 1.89
CA ARG A 179 4.60 4.46 0.89
C ARG A 179 5.10 3.70 -0.34
N LYS A 180 6.32 3.96 -0.78
CA LYS A 180 6.94 3.31 -1.93
C LYS A 180 7.32 1.85 -1.67
N ILE A 181 7.41 1.44 -0.41
CA ILE A 181 7.70 0.06 0.00
C ILE A 181 6.48 -0.68 0.56
N GLY A 182 5.29 -0.09 0.43
CA GLY A 182 4.02 -0.74 0.79
C GLY A 182 3.42 -0.33 2.13
N CYS A 183 4.01 0.67 2.83
CA CYS A 183 3.45 1.18 4.08
C CYS A 183 2.45 2.31 3.84
N GLY A 184 1.49 2.47 4.73
CA GLY A 184 0.56 3.61 4.75
C GLY A 184 -0.39 3.71 3.56
N ILE A 185 -0.59 2.63 2.83
CA ILE A 185 -1.51 2.57 1.68
C ILE A 185 -2.88 2.12 2.17
N PHE A 186 -3.84 3.04 2.15
CA PHE A 186 -5.21 2.74 2.53
C PHE A 186 -6.04 2.30 1.33
N VAL A 187 -6.77 1.20 1.51
CA VAL A 187 -7.67 0.63 0.51
C VAL A 187 -9.06 0.45 1.12
N PRO A 188 -10.13 0.42 0.30
CA PRO A 188 -11.47 0.13 0.77
C PRO A 188 -11.54 -1.16 1.59
N HIS A 189 -12.22 -1.10 2.74
CA HIS A 189 -12.50 -2.25 3.58
C HIS A 189 -14.00 -2.47 3.67
N LYS A 190 -14.44 -3.67 3.37
CA LYS A 190 -15.85 -4.05 3.58
C LYS A 190 -16.05 -4.21 5.08
N SER A 191 -16.66 -3.22 5.73
CA SER A 191 -17.14 -3.40 7.08
C SER A 191 -18.22 -4.48 7.07
N VAL A 192 -18.07 -5.47 7.93
CA VAL A 192 -19.19 -6.35 8.27
C VAL A 192 -20.12 -5.48 9.13
N VAL A 193 -21.16 -4.91 8.54
CA VAL A 193 -22.27 -4.38 9.31
C VAL A 193 -22.89 -5.61 9.97
N ALA A 194 -22.84 -5.68 11.30
CA ALA A 194 -23.56 -6.72 12.03
C ALA A 194 -25.03 -6.67 11.61
N VAL A 195 -25.50 -7.71 10.95
CA VAL A 195 -26.91 -7.88 10.63
C VAL A 195 -27.57 -8.20 11.96
N GLY A 196 -28.34 -7.27 12.52
CA GLY A 196 -29.14 -7.45 13.71
C GLY A 196 -28.83 -6.48 14.84
N ALA A 197 -29.34 -5.28 14.72
CA ALA A 197 -29.75 -4.43 15.83
C ALA A 197 -30.93 -3.62 15.29
N ASP A 198 -32.11 -4.25 15.31
CA ASP A 198 -33.37 -3.52 15.40
C ASP A 198 -33.68 -3.24 16.87
#